data_1602703defebd214ace6cb5f167a9350
#
_entry.id   1602703defebd214ace6cb5f167a9350
#
_cell.length_a   1.000
_cell.length_b   1.000
_cell.length_c   1.000
_cell.angle_alpha   90.00
_cell.angle_beta   90.00
_cell.angle_gamma   90.00
#
_symmetry.space_group_name_H-M   'P 1'
#
loop_
_entity.id
_entity.type
_entity.pdbx_description
1 polymer ?
#
loop_
_entity_poly.entity_id
_entity_poly.type
_entity_poly.pdbx_seq_one_letter_code
_entity_poly.pdbx_strand_id
1 'polypeptide(L)'
;MRAFLKAGENNLFLPVQAIGELSFGVESLKRKHDLPQAARLQQWLDSVLDAFEGRILGFDQACALTWGKLRSGNDQNLIDKQIAAIALIYDLTIVTRNTRHYDGTGASVVNPFLADRSSGAPTN
;
A
#
# COMPACT_ATOMS: atom_id res chain seq x y z
N MET A 1 1.25 -4.73 4.99
CA MET A 1 0.41 -3.70 4.36
C MET A 1 1.27 -2.59 3.80
N ARG A 2 0.83 -1.97 2.74
CA ARG A 2 1.53 -0.85 2.12
C ARG A 2 0.81 0.45 2.46
N ALA A 3 1.59 1.49 2.72
CA ALA A 3 1.07 2.80 3.05
C ALA A 3 1.91 3.87 2.37
N PHE A 4 1.46 5.11 2.43
CA PHE A 4 2.19 6.25 1.88
C PHE A 4 2.51 7.24 2.99
N LEU A 5 3.65 7.91 2.82
CA LEU A 5 4.05 9.02 3.68
C LEU A 5 4.33 10.23 2.81
N LYS A 6 3.76 11.37 3.17
CA LYS A 6 3.98 12.63 2.47
C LYS A 6 5.07 13.41 3.18
N ALA A 7 5.99 14.00 2.41
CA ALA A 7 7.09 14.77 2.98
C ALA A 7 6.54 15.90 3.85
N GLY A 8 7.07 16.01 5.06
CA GLY A 8 6.67 17.06 5.99
C GLY A 8 5.41 16.76 6.80
N GLU A 9 4.81 15.60 6.60
CA GLU A 9 3.61 15.19 7.35
C GLU A 9 3.88 13.92 8.14
N ASN A 10 3.18 13.78 9.27
CA ASN A 10 3.33 12.62 10.13
C ASN A 10 2.25 11.57 9.90
N ASN A 11 1.19 11.92 9.18
CA ASN A 11 0.08 11.00 8.94
C ASN A 11 0.38 10.09 7.76
N LEU A 12 0.03 8.83 7.91
CA LEU A 12 0.07 7.86 6.82
C LEU A 12 -1.19 7.96 5.98
N PHE A 13 -1.05 7.63 4.70
CA PHE A 13 -2.15 7.49 3.76
C PHE A 13 -2.17 6.05 3.27
N LEU A 14 -3.33 5.56 2.87
CA LEU A 14 -3.46 4.22 2.31
C LEU A 14 -3.85 4.29 0.84
N PRO A 15 -3.32 3.39 0.00
CA PRO A 15 -3.87 3.23 -1.34
C PRO A 15 -5.21 2.50 -1.26
N VAL A 16 -6.13 2.85 -2.14
CA VAL A 16 -7.43 2.17 -2.21
C VAL A 16 -7.26 0.67 -2.47
N GLN A 17 -6.16 0.27 -3.10
CA GLN A 17 -5.82 -1.14 -3.33
C GLN A 17 -5.68 -1.92 -2.01
N ALA A 18 -5.19 -1.28 -0.95
CA ALA A 18 -5.09 -1.93 0.36
C ALA A 18 -6.48 -2.29 0.89
N ILE A 19 -7.45 -1.40 0.68
CA ILE A 19 -8.83 -1.67 1.08
C ILE A 19 -9.39 -2.86 0.28
N GLY A 20 -9.12 -2.88 -1.02
CA GLY A 20 -9.54 -4.00 -1.87
C GLY A 20 -8.94 -5.33 -1.44
N GLU A 21 -7.68 -5.33 -1.03
CA GLU A 21 -7.00 -6.54 -0.55
C GLU A 21 -7.62 -7.04 0.75
N LEU A 22 -7.93 -6.15 1.67
CA LEU A 22 -8.59 -6.53 2.93
C LEU A 22 -9.99 -7.09 2.66
N SER A 23 -10.74 -6.44 1.79
CA SER A 23 -12.07 -6.90 1.40
C SER A 23 -11.99 -8.29 0.76
N PHE A 24 -11.03 -8.50 -0.12
CA PHE A 24 -10.81 -9.81 -0.74
C PHE A 24 -10.52 -10.87 0.33
N GLY A 25 -9.72 -10.53 1.34
CA GLY A 25 -9.43 -11.45 2.44
C GLY A 25 -10.68 -11.86 3.20
N VAL A 26 -11.57 -10.90 3.50
CA VAL A 26 -12.83 -11.20 4.18
C VAL A 26 -13.69 -12.15 3.34
N GLU A 27 -13.87 -11.84 2.06
CA GLU A 27 -14.70 -12.65 1.18
C GLU A 27 -14.13 -14.05 0.98
N SER A 28 -12.80 -14.17 0.93
CA SER A 28 -12.13 -15.47 0.82
C SER A 28 -12.40 -16.35 2.03
N LEU A 29 -12.36 -15.75 3.23
CA LEU A 29 -12.66 -16.50 4.46
C LEU A 29 -14.11 -16.95 4.50
N LYS A 30 -15.04 -16.10 4.05
CA LYS A 30 -16.45 -16.49 3.94
C LYS A 30 -16.63 -17.67 3.01
N ARG A 31 -15.97 -17.67 1.86
CA ARG A 31 -16.05 -18.78 0.89
C ARG A 31 -15.50 -20.08 1.45
N LYS A 32 -14.53 -20.00 2.34
CA LYS A 32 -13.97 -21.17 3.03
C LYS A 32 -14.78 -21.55 4.26
N HIS A 33 -15.87 -20.86 4.53
CA HIS A 33 -16.76 -21.06 5.68
C HIS A 33 -16.06 -20.83 7.02
N ASP A 34 -14.98 -20.03 7.03
CA ASP A 34 -14.33 -19.62 8.28
C ASP A 34 -14.97 -18.30 8.74
N LEU A 35 -16.20 -18.39 9.22
CA LEU A 35 -16.97 -17.21 9.58
C LEU A 35 -16.39 -16.45 10.78
N PRO A 36 -15.85 -17.12 11.81
CA PRO A 36 -15.24 -16.37 12.93
C PRO A 36 -14.07 -15.52 12.49
N GLN A 37 -13.18 -16.05 11.64
CA GLN A 37 -12.06 -15.25 11.12
C GLN A 37 -12.52 -14.15 10.17
N ALA A 38 -13.53 -14.44 9.36
CA ALA A 38 -14.10 -13.44 8.47
C ALA A 38 -14.64 -12.25 9.26
N ALA A 39 -15.34 -12.54 10.38
CA ALA A 39 -15.87 -11.48 11.23
C ALA A 39 -14.77 -10.64 11.87
N ARG A 40 -13.69 -11.28 12.34
CA ARG A 40 -12.57 -10.54 12.93
C ARG A 40 -11.88 -9.66 11.91
N LEU A 41 -11.66 -10.18 10.70
CA LEU A 41 -11.02 -9.39 9.65
C LEU A 41 -11.93 -8.24 9.20
N GLN A 42 -13.24 -8.46 9.15
CA GLN A 42 -14.19 -7.40 8.83
C GLN A 42 -14.15 -6.28 9.89
N GLN A 43 -14.07 -6.64 11.16
CA GLN A 43 -13.97 -5.64 12.23
C GLN A 43 -12.69 -4.82 12.07
N TRP A 44 -11.60 -5.47 11.71
CA TRP A 44 -10.34 -4.77 11.49
C TRP A 44 -10.43 -3.84 10.28
N LEU A 45 -11.06 -4.30 9.19
CA LEU A 45 -11.29 -3.47 8.01
C LEU A 45 -12.11 -2.24 8.39
N ASP A 46 -13.19 -2.42 9.16
CA ASP A 46 -14.02 -1.29 9.60
C ASP A 46 -13.21 -0.29 10.41
N SER A 47 -12.33 -0.77 11.28
CA SER A 47 -11.44 0.08 12.07
C SER A 47 -10.47 0.86 11.18
N VAL A 48 -9.94 0.22 10.15
CA VAL A 48 -9.02 0.87 9.21
C VAL A 48 -9.75 1.97 8.44
N LEU A 49 -10.96 1.70 7.96
CA LEU A 49 -11.76 2.70 7.24
C LEU A 49 -12.02 3.93 8.11
N ASP A 50 -12.35 3.71 9.39
CA ASP A 50 -12.55 4.82 10.30
C ASP A 50 -11.26 5.59 10.56
N ALA A 51 -10.19 4.88 10.85
CA ALA A 51 -8.90 5.49 11.20
C ALA A 51 -8.32 6.32 10.06
N PHE A 52 -8.54 5.89 8.82
CA PHE A 52 -7.97 6.53 7.63
C PHE A 52 -8.99 7.34 6.84
N GLU A 53 -10.11 7.69 7.45
CA GLU A 53 -11.11 8.52 6.76
C GLU A 53 -10.43 9.81 6.26
N GLY A 54 -10.63 10.10 4.97
CA GLY A 54 -10.00 11.24 4.31
C GLY A 54 -8.54 11.02 3.92
N ARG A 55 -7.97 9.87 4.26
CA ARG A 55 -6.57 9.55 3.95
C ARG A 55 -6.42 8.26 3.14
N ILE A 56 -7.45 7.90 2.40
CA ILE A 56 -7.40 6.78 1.46
C ILE A 56 -7.35 7.37 0.05
N LEU A 57 -6.30 7.03 -0.68
CA LEU A 57 -6.05 7.63 -2.00
C LEU A 57 -6.53 6.70 -3.10
N GLY A 58 -7.30 7.27 -4.01
CA GLY A 58 -7.82 6.53 -5.16
C GLY A 58 -6.82 6.44 -6.30
N PHE A 59 -7.26 5.79 -7.36
CA PHE A 59 -6.48 5.56 -8.57
C PHE A 59 -7.18 6.28 -9.70
N ASP A 60 -6.69 7.48 -10.02
CA ASP A 60 -7.34 8.35 -11.00
C ASP A 60 -6.72 8.20 -12.41
N GLN A 61 -7.16 9.06 -13.34
CA GLN A 61 -6.71 9.00 -14.71
C GLN A 61 -5.21 9.22 -14.85
N ALA A 62 -4.65 10.17 -14.08
CA ALA A 62 -3.21 10.43 -14.12
C ALA A 62 -2.42 9.21 -13.64
N CYS A 63 -2.90 8.56 -12.59
CA CYS A 63 -2.30 7.33 -12.09
C CYS A 63 -2.37 6.22 -13.14
N ALA A 64 -3.49 6.10 -13.84
CA ALA A 64 -3.66 5.08 -14.87
C ALA A 64 -2.67 5.26 -16.02
N LEU A 65 -2.45 6.50 -16.44
CA LEU A 65 -1.50 6.80 -17.51
C LEU A 65 -0.07 6.44 -17.10
N THR A 66 0.30 6.76 -15.86
CA THR A 66 1.62 6.42 -15.33
C THR A 66 1.77 4.91 -15.17
N TRP A 67 0.73 4.23 -14.70
CA TRP A 67 0.71 2.78 -14.56
C TRP A 67 0.96 2.09 -15.91
N GLY A 68 0.34 2.58 -16.97
CA GLY A 68 0.56 2.05 -18.31
C GLY A 68 2.02 2.13 -18.73
N LYS A 69 2.68 3.24 -18.41
CA LYS A 69 4.11 3.41 -18.69
C LYS A 69 4.96 2.43 -17.89
N LEU A 70 4.65 2.24 -16.62
CA LEU A 70 5.40 1.31 -15.76
C LEU A 70 5.27 -0.12 -16.26
N ARG A 71 4.07 -0.51 -16.71
CA ARG A 71 3.83 -1.85 -17.26
C ARG A 71 4.59 -2.09 -18.56
N SER A 72 4.76 -1.06 -19.37
CA SER A 72 5.44 -1.23 -20.66
C SER A 72 6.90 -1.61 -20.49
N GLY A 73 7.51 -1.27 -19.36
CA GLY A 73 8.88 -1.70 -19.05
C GLY A 73 8.97 -3.11 -18.52
N ASN A 74 7.96 -3.50 -17.72
CA ASN A 74 7.91 -4.82 -17.08
C ASN A 74 6.48 -5.06 -16.62
N ASP A 75 5.83 -6.09 -17.16
CA ASP A 75 4.41 -6.37 -16.89
C ASP A 75 4.21 -7.32 -15.72
N GLN A 76 4.96 -7.14 -14.65
CA GLN A 76 4.84 -7.92 -13.41
C GLN A 76 4.44 -7.00 -12.26
N ASN A 77 3.97 -7.59 -11.16
CA ASN A 77 3.60 -6.86 -9.94
C ASN A 77 2.60 -5.74 -10.25
N LEU A 78 1.50 -6.10 -10.91
CA LEU A 78 0.57 -5.12 -11.46
C LEU A 78 -0.04 -4.21 -10.40
N ILE A 79 -0.43 -4.76 -9.25
CA ILE A 79 -1.01 -3.96 -8.16
C ILE A 79 0.05 -3.06 -7.53
N ASP A 80 1.26 -3.57 -7.32
CA ASP A 80 2.35 -2.75 -6.80
C ASP A 80 2.67 -1.60 -7.74
N LYS A 81 2.59 -1.81 -9.06
CA LYS A 81 2.79 -0.73 -10.03
C LYS A 81 1.66 0.31 -9.98
N GLN A 82 0.43 -0.10 -9.65
CA GLN A 82 -0.65 0.86 -9.41
C GLN A 82 -0.33 1.74 -8.21
N ILE A 83 0.16 1.12 -7.14
CA ILE A 83 0.54 1.85 -5.92
C ILE A 83 1.72 2.77 -6.20
N ALA A 84 2.70 2.30 -6.98
CA ALA A 84 3.82 3.13 -7.40
C ALA A 84 3.35 4.33 -8.23
N ALA A 85 2.37 4.14 -9.11
CA ALA A 85 1.82 5.22 -9.92
C ALA A 85 1.19 6.31 -9.05
N ILE A 86 0.43 5.93 -8.03
CA ILE A 86 -0.15 6.88 -7.07
C ILE A 86 0.98 7.67 -6.39
N ALA A 87 2.00 6.97 -5.92
CA ALA A 87 3.12 7.60 -5.22
C ALA A 87 3.86 8.60 -6.12
N LEU A 88 4.07 8.26 -7.37
CA LEU A 88 4.74 9.14 -8.32
C LEU A 88 3.92 10.40 -8.63
N ILE A 89 2.63 10.22 -8.85
CA ILE A 89 1.75 11.34 -9.20
C ILE A 89 1.58 12.31 -8.02
N TYR A 90 1.46 11.79 -6.80
CA TYR A 90 1.19 12.62 -5.62
C TYR A 90 2.43 12.88 -4.76
N ASP A 91 3.60 12.49 -5.27
CA ASP A 91 4.89 12.73 -4.61
C ASP A 91 4.92 12.16 -3.20
N LEU A 92 4.64 10.86 -3.09
CA LEU A 92 4.58 10.16 -1.82
C LEU A 92 5.69 9.12 -1.74
N THR A 93 6.09 8.77 -0.51
CA THR A 93 7.01 7.67 -0.26
C THR A 93 6.19 6.44 0.12
N ILE A 94 6.47 5.31 -0.51
CA ILE A 94 5.81 4.04 -0.19
C ILE A 94 6.49 3.43 1.02
N VAL A 95 5.68 3.05 2.02
CA VAL A 95 6.15 2.39 3.25
C VAL A 95 5.77 0.92 3.14
N THR A 96 6.75 0.03 3.04
CA THR A 96 6.51 -1.40 2.85
C THR A 96 7.72 -2.22 3.25
N ARG A 97 7.49 -3.48 3.63
CA ARG A 97 8.57 -4.45 3.83
C ARG A 97 9.11 -4.98 2.51
N ASN A 98 8.30 -4.97 1.47
CA ASN A 98 8.62 -5.60 0.18
C ASN A 98 9.14 -4.56 -0.81
N THR A 99 10.26 -3.93 -0.49
CA THR A 99 10.81 -2.85 -1.30
C THR A 99 11.15 -3.29 -2.72
N ARG A 100 11.52 -4.56 -2.90
CA ARG A 100 11.91 -5.09 -4.21
C ARG A 100 10.79 -5.05 -5.24
N HIS A 101 9.53 -5.13 -4.78
CA HIS A 101 8.38 -5.08 -5.69
C HIS A 101 8.29 -3.75 -6.44
N TYR A 102 9.00 -2.74 -5.97
CA TYR A 102 8.96 -1.40 -6.56
C TYR A 102 10.24 -1.04 -7.33
N ASP A 103 11.14 -2.01 -7.51
CA ASP A 103 12.37 -1.80 -8.28
C ASP A 103 12.01 -1.39 -9.72
N GLY A 104 12.70 -0.38 -10.21
CA GLY A 104 12.51 0.10 -11.58
C GLY A 104 11.30 1.01 -11.77
N THR A 105 10.50 1.27 -10.74
CA THR A 105 9.33 2.15 -10.86
C THR A 105 9.66 3.62 -10.73
N GLY A 106 10.79 3.95 -10.11
CA GLY A 106 11.15 5.33 -9.81
C GLY A 106 10.50 5.89 -8.55
N ALA A 107 9.62 5.13 -7.90
CA ALA A 107 8.98 5.58 -6.67
C ALA A 107 9.96 5.53 -5.50
N SER A 108 9.82 6.48 -4.57
CA SER A 108 10.56 6.45 -3.30
C SER A 108 9.94 5.41 -2.40
N VAL A 109 10.77 4.54 -1.83
CA VAL A 109 10.30 3.42 -1.00
C VAL A 109 11.15 3.34 0.25
N VAL A 110 10.52 3.06 1.38
CA VAL A 110 11.22 2.85 2.65
C VAL A 110 10.66 1.62 3.36
N ASN A 111 11.57 0.85 3.93
CA ASN A 111 11.21 -0.27 4.80
C ASN A 111 11.28 0.23 6.24
N PRO A 112 10.15 0.36 6.95
CA PRO A 112 10.14 0.93 8.30
C PRO A 112 10.95 0.12 9.29
N PHE A 113 11.06 -1.18 9.09
CA PHE A 113 11.85 -2.04 9.99
C PHE A 113 13.34 -1.78 9.86
N LEU A 114 13.83 -1.55 8.63
CA LEU A 114 15.23 -1.22 8.42
C LEU A 114 15.54 0.20 8.92
N ALA A 115 14.60 1.14 8.69
CA ALA A 115 14.76 2.50 9.16
C ALA A 115 14.86 2.55 10.68
N ASP A 116 13.98 1.81 11.39
CA ASP A 116 13.99 1.72 12.84
C ASP A 116 15.31 1.12 13.34
N ARG A 117 15.75 0.05 12.72
CA ARG A 117 16.99 -0.60 13.09
C ARG A 117 18.19 0.31 12.85
N SER A 118 18.17 1.04 11.77
CA SER A 118 19.25 1.98 11.45
C SER A 118 19.32 3.13 12.43
N SER A 119 18.16 3.62 12.88
CA SER A 119 18.11 4.75 13.79
C SER A 119 18.32 4.33 15.23
N GLY A 120 17.88 3.13 15.61
CA GLY A 120 17.93 2.67 16.99
C GLY A 120 19.11 1.80 17.30
N ALA A 121 19.70 1.18 16.30
CA ALA A 121 20.77 0.23 16.53
C ALA A 121 22.00 0.70 15.82
N PRO A 122 22.94 1.00 16.54
CA PRO A 122 24.19 1.28 15.90
C PRO A 122 24.68 0.10 15.18
N THR A 123 23.99 -0.72 15.06
CA THR A 123 24.33 -1.64 14.47
C THR A 123 24.10 -2.13 13.57
N ASN A 124 24.06 -2.07 13.41
CA ASN A 124 23.78 -2.69 12.53
C ASN A 124 24.37 -2.98 11.75
#